data_200071990ac1c1db8e237a976e8264f2
#
_entry.id   200071990ac1c1db8e237a976e8264f2
#
_cell.length_a   1.000
_cell.length_b   1.000
_cell.length_c   1.000
_cell.angle_alpha   90.00
_cell.angle_beta   90.00
_cell.angle_gamma   90.00
#
_symmetry.space_group_name_H-M   'P 1'
#
loop_
_entity.id
_entity.type
_entity.pdbx_description
1 polymer ?
#
loop_
_entity_poly.entity_id
_entity_poly.type
_entity_poly.pdbx_seq_one_letter_code
_entity_poly.pdbx_strand_id
1 'polypeptide(L)'
;MPTFFIEQFGCRATQADGAAIERQLLDRGCTSAATPATADIVVVNTCTVTASADAQARDAIRKLHAANPAVLLIVTGCYAQRAPEELAALPGVSWVVGNSHKPQIPQLIDSLATVPTAKSANDFFPAAALLPDSTARFHSFVGAQHVAPQLGKILTGDIFEQHALLSAPVLGGEGNHTRPTLKIQDGCDSRCSYCVIPFVRGKSRSLPPAEVIREIQRLTVGQTLLSVHSESSRRSLPAREVVLSGINLGTYGRDLSPRVEFEDLLRRILGETSVERLRISSIEPLDVTEDLVDLFASTDRIAQHFHMPLQSASDRILAAMHRWYRAEHYARRVELIHERFPHAAIGADVMTGFPGETEDDHAATLAFIERLPFTYLHVFSFSKRPGTKAALLSNKVPGATIKRRARELRALGESKSAAFRHSQIGRTLRVLTLRPGDSADSSQQNTTPALSTNYLKLRLSRIHPANTWLDVLISEEAGTALVGEPILSCSASLR
;
A
#
# COMPACT_ATOMS: atom_id res chain seq x y z
N MET A 1 -7.95 -0.80 30.37
CA MET A 1 -8.06 -0.20 29.02
C MET A 1 -8.20 -1.33 28.01
N PRO A 2 -9.00 -1.16 26.95
CA PRO A 2 -9.23 -2.26 26.02
C PRO A 2 -7.99 -2.60 25.22
N THR A 3 -7.84 -3.86 24.90
CA THR A 3 -6.81 -4.37 23.98
C THR A 3 -7.36 -4.39 22.56
N PHE A 4 -6.53 -4.07 21.56
CA PHE A 4 -6.95 -4.08 20.17
C PHE A 4 -6.00 -4.86 19.28
N PHE A 5 -6.54 -5.37 18.16
CA PHE A 5 -5.76 -5.97 17.08
C PHE A 5 -6.22 -5.41 15.73
N ILE A 6 -5.30 -5.13 14.81
CA ILE A 6 -5.62 -4.64 13.47
C ILE A 6 -5.23 -5.68 12.44
N GLU A 7 -6.23 -6.29 11.80
CA GLU A 7 -6.03 -7.18 10.66
C GLU A 7 -6.05 -6.37 9.36
N GLN A 8 -5.01 -6.52 8.53
CA GLN A 8 -4.81 -5.66 7.36
C GLN A 8 -4.81 -6.42 6.05
N PHE A 9 -5.65 -5.98 5.11
CA PHE A 9 -5.72 -6.51 3.74
C PHE A 9 -5.42 -5.42 2.73
N GLY A 10 -4.65 -5.78 1.67
CA GLY A 10 -4.54 -4.96 0.48
C GLY A 10 -3.24 -4.17 0.33
N CYS A 11 -3.35 -2.98 -0.26
CA CYS A 11 -2.22 -2.19 -0.72
C CYS A 11 -1.56 -1.35 0.39
N ARG A 12 -0.44 -0.70 0.07
CA ARG A 12 0.28 0.20 0.99
C ARG A 12 -0.58 1.32 1.55
N ALA A 13 -1.54 1.85 0.76
CA ALA A 13 -2.45 2.87 1.25
C ALA A 13 -3.37 2.34 2.36
N THR A 14 -3.87 1.10 2.25
CA THR A 14 -4.65 0.45 3.31
C THR A 14 -3.79 0.21 4.55
N GLN A 15 -2.54 -0.21 4.38
CA GLN A 15 -1.60 -0.39 5.51
C GLN A 15 -1.36 0.93 6.25
N ALA A 16 -1.17 2.04 5.52
CA ALA A 16 -1.01 3.37 6.13
C ALA A 16 -2.27 3.84 6.88
N ASP A 17 -3.46 3.51 6.37
CA ASP A 17 -4.72 3.77 7.09
C ASP A 17 -4.76 2.99 8.42
N GLY A 18 -4.39 1.71 8.39
CA GLY A 18 -4.33 0.88 9.59
C GLY A 18 -3.31 1.39 10.62
N ALA A 19 -2.11 1.77 10.17
CA ALA A 19 -1.11 2.37 11.05
C ALA A 19 -1.59 3.68 11.68
N ALA A 20 -2.38 4.47 10.97
CA ALA A 20 -2.98 5.70 11.52
C ALA A 20 -4.05 5.40 12.57
N ILE A 21 -4.89 4.37 12.35
CA ILE A 21 -5.86 3.91 13.36
C ILE A 21 -5.12 3.39 14.60
N GLU A 22 -4.10 2.54 14.40
CA GLU A 22 -3.26 2.02 15.48
C GLU A 22 -2.67 3.13 16.35
N ARG A 23 -2.02 4.12 15.71
CA ARG A 23 -1.45 5.28 16.40
C ARG A 23 -2.49 6.03 17.23
N GLN A 24 -3.67 6.30 16.64
CA GLN A 24 -4.74 7.00 17.32
C GLN A 24 -5.32 6.22 18.51
N LEU A 25 -5.36 4.88 18.44
CA LEU A 25 -5.79 4.04 19.56
C LEU A 25 -4.74 4.00 20.68
N LEU A 26 -3.46 3.90 20.33
CA LEU A 26 -2.37 3.98 21.30
C LEU A 26 -2.32 5.33 22.01
N ASP A 27 -2.52 6.44 21.28
CA ASP A 27 -2.59 7.80 21.84
C ASP A 27 -3.76 7.97 22.84
N ARG A 28 -4.80 7.13 22.74
CA ARG A 28 -5.93 7.06 23.68
C ARG A 28 -5.73 6.06 24.82
N GLY A 29 -4.55 5.44 24.90
CA GLY A 29 -4.20 4.50 25.96
C GLY A 29 -4.71 3.07 25.75
N CYS A 30 -5.26 2.73 24.58
CA CYS A 30 -5.51 1.32 24.23
C CYS A 30 -4.18 0.59 24.07
N THR A 31 -4.15 -0.71 24.31
CA THR A 31 -2.95 -1.55 24.17
C THR A 31 -3.08 -2.53 23.02
N SER A 32 -2.00 -2.75 22.26
CA SER A 32 -2.01 -3.71 21.15
C SER A 32 -1.99 -5.14 21.70
N ALA A 33 -2.89 -6.00 21.22
CA ALA A 33 -2.90 -7.42 21.52
C ALA A 33 -1.94 -8.18 20.60
N ALA A 34 -1.29 -9.23 21.10
CA ALA A 34 -0.37 -10.05 20.31
C ALA A 34 -1.10 -10.88 19.24
N THR A 35 -2.34 -11.26 19.51
CA THR A 35 -3.16 -12.07 18.60
C THR A 35 -4.62 -11.58 18.60
N PRO A 36 -5.37 -11.79 17.53
CA PRO A 36 -6.78 -11.41 17.51
C PRO A 36 -7.64 -12.19 18.52
N ALA A 37 -7.20 -13.37 18.94
CA ALA A 37 -7.92 -14.19 19.92
C ALA A 37 -7.92 -13.59 21.33
N THR A 38 -6.92 -12.77 21.65
CA THR A 38 -6.76 -12.13 22.97
C THR A 38 -7.17 -10.65 22.97
N ALA A 39 -7.67 -10.15 21.85
CA ALA A 39 -8.08 -8.75 21.71
C ALA A 39 -9.55 -8.56 22.15
N ASP A 40 -9.81 -7.45 22.83
CA ASP A 40 -11.19 -6.99 23.11
C ASP A 40 -11.84 -6.41 21.85
N ILE A 41 -11.01 -5.80 20.98
CA ILE A 41 -11.43 -5.12 19.76
C ILE A 41 -10.57 -5.62 18.59
N VAL A 42 -11.20 -6.02 17.49
CA VAL A 42 -10.52 -6.32 16.23
C VAL A 42 -11.00 -5.39 15.15
N VAL A 43 -10.07 -4.64 14.54
CA VAL A 43 -10.33 -3.79 13.38
C VAL A 43 -9.84 -4.49 12.13
N VAL A 44 -10.75 -4.85 11.23
CA VAL A 44 -10.41 -5.47 9.92
C VAL A 44 -10.42 -4.39 8.85
N ASN A 45 -9.24 -4.01 8.37
CA ASN A 45 -9.08 -3.00 7.34
C ASN A 45 -8.99 -3.65 5.96
N THR A 46 -10.04 -3.51 5.15
CA THR A 46 -10.30 -4.31 3.95
C THR A 46 -9.91 -3.63 2.64
N CYS A 47 -9.61 -4.45 1.64
CA CYS A 47 -9.39 -4.06 0.24
C CYS A 47 -10.55 -4.59 -0.63
N THR A 48 -10.78 -3.94 -1.80
CA THR A 48 -11.80 -4.36 -2.79
C THR A 48 -11.33 -4.16 -4.23
N VAL A 49 -10.03 -4.09 -4.46
CA VAL A 49 -9.49 -3.91 -5.82
C VAL A 49 -9.77 -5.14 -6.70
N THR A 50 -9.83 -6.33 -6.09
CA THR A 50 -10.16 -7.59 -6.78
C THR A 50 -11.25 -8.36 -6.03
N ALA A 51 -11.97 -9.26 -6.75
CA ALA A 51 -12.94 -10.16 -6.14
C ALA A 51 -12.29 -11.16 -5.16
N SER A 52 -11.04 -11.53 -5.42
CA SER A 52 -10.25 -12.38 -4.51
C SER A 52 -9.98 -11.67 -3.18
N ALA A 53 -9.66 -10.37 -3.20
CA ALA A 53 -9.47 -9.58 -1.98
C ALA A 53 -10.77 -9.52 -1.13
N ASP A 54 -11.93 -9.35 -1.78
CA ASP A 54 -13.23 -9.39 -1.09
C ASP A 54 -13.46 -10.77 -0.44
N ALA A 55 -13.17 -11.88 -1.16
CA ALA A 55 -13.32 -13.22 -0.63
C ALA A 55 -12.40 -13.48 0.58
N GLN A 56 -11.13 -13.10 0.47
CA GLN A 56 -10.16 -13.22 1.57
C GLN A 56 -10.60 -12.43 2.81
N ALA A 57 -11.11 -11.21 2.63
CA ALA A 57 -11.63 -10.42 3.74
C ALA A 57 -12.81 -11.10 4.44
N ARG A 58 -13.79 -11.63 3.67
CA ARG A 58 -14.93 -12.35 4.26
C ARG A 58 -14.50 -13.62 5.02
N ASP A 59 -13.56 -14.37 4.48
CA ASP A 59 -13.05 -15.60 5.11
C ASP A 59 -12.29 -15.28 6.40
N ALA A 60 -11.50 -14.21 6.41
CA ALA A 60 -10.81 -13.75 7.62
C ALA A 60 -11.81 -13.29 8.69
N ILE A 61 -12.82 -12.50 8.35
CA ILE A 61 -13.87 -12.05 9.27
C ILE A 61 -14.54 -13.25 9.95
N ARG A 62 -14.92 -14.30 9.19
CA ARG A 62 -15.51 -15.50 9.75
C ARG A 62 -14.56 -16.25 10.70
N LYS A 63 -13.27 -16.35 10.34
CA LYS A 63 -12.24 -16.99 11.19
C LYS A 63 -12.01 -16.22 12.48
N LEU A 64 -11.95 -14.89 12.41
CA LEU A 64 -11.78 -14.02 13.58
C LEU A 64 -12.94 -14.17 14.56
N HIS A 65 -14.18 -14.13 14.07
CA HIS A 65 -15.36 -14.36 14.91
C HIS A 65 -15.39 -15.78 15.50
N ALA A 66 -15.03 -16.81 14.73
CA ALA A 66 -14.98 -18.18 15.24
C ALA A 66 -13.91 -18.36 16.34
N ALA A 67 -12.77 -17.66 16.22
CA ALA A 67 -11.69 -17.71 17.21
C ALA A 67 -12.01 -16.93 18.50
N ASN A 68 -12.79 -15.84 18.41
CA ASN A 68 -13.20 -15.02 19.55
C ASN A 68 -14.63 -14.49 19.31
N PRO A 69 -15.67 -15.25 19.70
CA PRO A 69 -17.07 -14.84 19.49
C PRO A 69 -17.50 -13.60 20.27
N ALA A 70 -16.79 -13.23 21.33
CA ALA A 70 -17.11 -12.08 22.18
C ALA A 70 -16.42 -10.77 21.72
N VAL A 71 -15.54 -10.83 20.70
CA VAL A 71 -14.76 -9.69 20.24
C VAL A 71 -15.64 -8.60 19.62
N LEU A 72 -15.35 -7.34 19.90
CA LEU A 72 -15.92 -6.23 19.18
C LEU A 72 -15.26 -6.15 17.79
N LEU A 73 -15.94 -6.63 16.75
CA LEU A 73 -15.42 -6.72 15.40
C LEU A 73 -15.86 -5.51 14.57
N ILE A 74 -14.90 -4.64 14.24
CA ILE A 74 -15.09 -3.44 13.41
C ILE A 74 -14.48 -3.69 12.03
N VAL A 75 -15.27 -3.61 10.97
CA VAL A 75 -14.79 -3.77 9.59
C VAL A 75 -14.74 -2.42 8.90
N THR A 76 -13.59 -2.09 8.32
CA THR A 76 -13.38 -0.81 7.61
C THR A 76 -12.64 -1.03 6.29
N GLY A 77 -12.37 0.06 5.56
CA GLY A 77 -11.58 0.03 4.32
C GLY A 77 -12.41 0.14 3.06
N CYS A 78 -11.77 -0.18 1.92
CA CYS A 78 -12.38 0.00 0.61
C CYS A 78 -13.60 -0.90 0.38
N TYR A 79 -13.61 -2.11 0.93
CA TYR A 79 -14.77 -3.00 0.83
C TYR A 79 -15.93 -2.50 1.70
N ALA A 80 -15.63 -2.02 2.90
CA ALA A 80 -16.62 -1.42 3.78
C ALA A 80 -17.29 -0.18 3.16
N GLN A 81 -16.55 0.60 2.37
CA GLN A 81 -17.12 1.75 1.63
C GLN A 81 -17.96 1.29 0.43
N ARG A 82 -17.55 0.21 -0.27
CA ARG A 82 -18.21 -0.26 -1.50
C ARG A 82 -19.52 -1.01 -1.25
N ALA A 83 -19.51 -1.89 -0.28
CA ALA A 83 -20.59 -2.83 -0.01
C ALA A 83 -20.74 -3.10 1.50
N PRO A 84 -21.14 -2.08 2.27
CA PRO A 84 -21.22 -2.18 3.72
C PRO A 84 -22.27 -3.20 4.17
N GLU A 85 -23.37 -3.38 3.45
CA GLU A 85 -24.45 -4.31 3.78
C GLU A 85 -23.98 -5.77 3.67
N GLU A 86 -23.13 -6.09 2.65
CA GLU A 86 -22.55 -7.43 2.52
C GLU A 86 -21.71 -7.81 3.74
N LEU A 87 -20.99 -6.84 4.30
CA LEU A 87 -20.14 -7.03 5.47
C LEU A 87 -20.93 -7.05 6.77
N ALA A 88 -21.94 -6.18 6.90
CA ALA A 88 -22.80 -6.12 8.08
C ALA A 88 -23.63 -7.40 8.28
N ALA A 89 -23.90 -8.13 7.18
CA ALA A 89 -24.60 -9.41 7.22
C ALA A 89 -23.71 -10.60 7.66
N LEU A 90 -22.39 -10.41 7.80
CA LEU A 90 -21.49 -11.46 8.25
C LEU A 90 -21.62 -11.70 9.76
N PRO A 91 -21.55 -12.96 10.21
CA PRO A 91 -21.61 -13.27 11.64
C PRO A 91 -20.50 -12.57 12.41
N GLY A 92 -20.87 -12.01 13.57
CA GLY A 92 -19.95 -11.40 14.52
C GLY A 92 -19.51 -9.97 14.16
N VAL A 93 -19.86 -9.44 13.00
CA VAL A 93 -19.58 -8.03 12.66
C VAL A 93 -20.40 -7.09 13.52
N SER A 94 -19.74 -6.32 14.36
CA SER A 94 -20.40 -5.35 15.25
C SER A 94 -20.62 -4.01 14.53
N TRP A 95 -19.61 -3.55 13.77
CA TRP A 95 -19.66 -2.29 13.03
C TRP A 95 -18.99 -2.42 11.66
N VAL A 96 -19.59 -1.75 10.68
CA VAL A 96 -18.98 -1.50 9.36
C VAL A 96 -18.77 -0.01 9.20
N VAL A 97 -17.52 0.42 9.10
CA VAL A 97 -17.13 1.83 9.00
C VAL A 97 -16.48 2.08 7.64
N GLY A 98 -17.16 2.81 6.77
CA GLY A 98 -16.62 3.17 5.45
C GLY A 98 -15.38 4.08 5.53
N ASN A 99 -14.65 4.21 4.42
CA ASN A 99 -13.52 5.14 4.33
C ASN A 99 -13.93 6.60 4.60
N SER A 100 -15.18 6.98 4.31
CA SER A 100 -15.74 8.30 4.62
C SER A 100 -15.75 8.63 6.12
N HIS A 101 -15.84 7.62 6.98
CA HIS A 101 -15.92 7.77 8.44
C HIS A 101 -14.77 7.10 9.19
N LYS A 102 -13.80 6.54 8.47
CA LYS A 102 -12.65 5.84 9.07
C LYS A 102 -11.92 6.65 10.17
N PRO A 103 -11.73 7.98 10.06
CA PRO A 103 -11.11 8.78 11.14
C PRO A 103 -11.89 8.76 12.46
N GLN A 104 -13.16 8.35 12.45
CA GLN A 104 -14.04 8.32 13.64
C GLN A 104 -13.96 6.99 14.41
N ILE A 105 -13.21 5.98 13.90
CA ILE A 105 -13.10 4.67 14.57
C ILE A 105 -12.62 4.79 16.03
N PRO A 106 -11.61 5.62 16.37
CA PRO A 106 -11.19 5.75 17.77
C PRO A 106 -12.27 6.33 18.67
N GLN A 107 -13.02 7.34 18.20
CA GLN A 107 -14.13 7.92 18.97
C GLN A 107 -15.29 6.92 19.17
N LEU A 108 -15.56 6.10 18.15
CA LEU A 108 -16.53 5.01 18.25
C LEU A 108 -16.14 4.02 19.35
N ILE A 109 -14.87 3.66 19.42
CA ILE A 109 -14.34 2.76 20.46
C ILE A 109 -14.46 3.38 21.86
N ASP A 110 -14.12 4.66 22.01
CA ASP A 110 -14.27 5.37 23.30
C ASP A 110 -15.73 5.36 23.78
N SER A 111 -16.70 5.61 22.88
CA SER A 111 -18.12 5.60 23.21
C SER A 111 -18.64 4.22 23.64
N LEU A 112 -18.05 3.14 23.09
CA LEU A 112 -18.42 1.77 23.45
C LEU A 112 -17.78 1.32 24.78
N ALA A 113 -16.61 1.82 25.11
CA ALA A 113 -15.92 1.53 26.36
C ALA A 113 -16.57 2.19 27.59
N THR A 114 -17.31 3.28 27.39
CA THR A 114 -18.01 4.02 28.45
C THR A 114 -19.41 3.49 28.77
N VAL A 115 -19.96 2.57 27.96
CA VAL A 115 -21.23 1.92 28.28
C VAL A 115 -20.97 0.83 29.33
N PRO A 116 -21.53 0.91 30.55
CA PRO A 116 -21.47 -0.17 31.52
C PRO A 116 -22.00 -1.45 30.88
N THR A 117 -21.34 -2.58 31.05
CA THR A 117 -21.84 -3.89 30.63
C THR A 117 -23.13 -4.22 31.39
N ALA A 118 -24.22 -3.63 30.97
CA ALA A 118 -25.54 -3.97 31.46
C ALA A 118 -25.89 -5.35 30.91
N LYS A 119 -25.93 -6.34 31.78
CA LYS A 119 -26.50 -7.65 31.53
C LYS A 119 -28.03 -7.56 31.39
N SER A 120 -28.53 -6.77 30.44
CA SER A 120 -29.94 -6.68 30.13
C SER A 120 -30.14 -6.43 28.64
N ALA A 121 -30.86 -7.33 28.01
CA ALA A 121 -31.10 -7.38 26.56
C ALA A 121 -32.07 -6.31 26.03
N ASN A 122 -32.40 -5.26 26.80
CA ASN A 122 -33.50 -4.33 26.46
C ASN A 122 -33.14 -2.83 26.43
N ASP A 123 -31.86 -2.43 26.58
CA ASP A 123 -31.54 -1.01 26.50
C ASP A 123 -31.18 -0.60 25.06
N PHE A 124 -32.15 -0.06 24.37
CA PHE A 124 -32.03 0.54 23.05
C PHE A 124 -31.52 1.98 23.20
N PHE A 125 -30.24 2.21 22.83
CA PHE A 125 -29.70 3.58 22.69
C PHE A 125 -29.81 4.03 21.23
N PRO A 126 -30.48 5.16 20.93
CA PRO A 126 -30.55 5.68 19.57
C PRO A 126 -29.15 6.14 19.16
N ALA A 127 -28.68 5.65 18.01
CA ALA A 127 -27.35 5.98 17.46
C ALA A 127 -27.13 7.48 17.23
N ALA A 128 -28.19 8.25 17.11
CA ALA A 128 -28.16 9.72 17.04
C ALA A 128 -27.62 10.42 18.30
N ALA A 129 -27.63 9.74 19.45
CA ALA A 129 -27.06 10.29 20.69
C ALA A 129 -25.52 10.20 20.79
N LEU A 130 -24.89 9.48 19.88
CA LEU A 130 -23.46 9.20 19.93
C LEU A 130 -22.61 10.14 19.04
N LEU A 131 -23.23 10.91 18.15
CA LEU A 131 -22.52 11.80 17.22
C LEU A 131 -23.24 13.16 17.16
N PRO A 132 -22.64 14.25 17.66
CA PRO A 132 -23.12 15.58 17.34
C PRO A 132 -22.78 15.90 15.88
N ASP A 133 -23.79 16.31 15.11
CA ASP A 133 -23.70 16.78 13.72
C ASP A 133 -23.13 15.81 12.69
N SER A 134 -23.90 14.81 12.28
CA SER A 134 -23.58 14.07 11.06
C SER A 134 -24.83 13.73 10.24
N THR A 135 -24.73 13.96 8.93
CA THR A 135 -25.70 13.54 7.90
C THR A 135 -25.63 12.02 7.63
N ALA A 136 -25.41 11.20 8.65
CA ALA A 136 -25.35 9.75 8.53
C ALA A 136 -26.75 9.19 8.24
N ARG A 137 -26.90 8.49 7.10
CA ARG A 137 -28.12 7.75 6.79
C ARG A 137 -28.12 6.42 7.53
N PHE A 138 -28.98 6.30 8.51
CA PHE A 138 -29.24 5.04 9.20
C PHE A 138 -30.33 4.26 8.46
N HIS A 139 -30.02 3.07 7.98
CA HIS A 139 -31.05 2.12 7.55
C HIS A 139 -31.32 1.16 8.70
N SER A 140 -32.40 1.39 9.43
CA SER A 140 -32.94 0.45 10.39
C SER A 140 -34.07 -0.36 9.74
N PHE A 141 -33.93 -1.69 9.69
CA PHE A 141 -35.03 -2.59 9.41
C PHE A 141 -35.73 -2.94 10.72
N VAL A 142 -37.02 -2.60 10.81
CA VAL A 142 -37.90 -3.03 11.91
C VAL A 142 -38.82 -4.10 11.35
N GLY A 143 -38.82 -5.26 11.98
CA GLY A 143 -39.92 -6.23 11.90
C GLY A 143 -39.54 -7.69 11.74
N ALA A 144 -39.78 -8.44 12.76
CA ALA A 144 -40.21 -9.82 12.93
C ALA A 144 -39.38 -10.64 13.92
N GLN A 145 -40.08 -11.16 14.92
CA GLN A 145 -39.56 -12.07 15.94
C GLN A 145 -39.19 -13.44 15.35
N HIS A 146 -37.95 -13.62 14.99
CA HIS A 146 -37.17 -14.85 15.00
C HIS A 146 -35.76 -14.41 15.32
N VAL A 147 -34.96 -15.22 16.03
CA VAL A 147 -33.56 -14.92 16.37
C VAL A 147 -32.81 -14.62 15.09
N ALA A 148 -32.98 -13.39 14.59
CA ALA A 148 -32.26 -12.87 13.44
C ALA A 148 -30.82 -12.64 13.87
N PRO A 149 -29.82 -13.02 13.06
CA PRO A 149 -28.45 -12.60 13.32
C PRO A 149 -28.46 -11.07 13.44
N GLN A 150 -27.90 -10.53 14.52
CA GLN A 150 -27.80 -9.08 14.70
C GLN A 150 -26.95 -8.55 13.56
N LEU A 151 -27.59 -7.81 12.66
CA LEU A 151 -26.88 -7.12 11.57
C LEU A 151 -25.93 -6.08 12.18
N GLY A 152 -24.68 -6.07 11.74
CA GLY A 152 -23.71 -5.07 12.16
C GLY A 152 -24.19 -3.65 11.84
N LYS A 153 -23.90 -2.71 12.73
CA LYS A 153 -24.23 -1.28 12.50
C LYS A 153 -23.34 -0.71 11.40
N ILE A 154 -23.91 0.12 10.52
CA ILE A 154 -23.22 0.71 9.37
C ILE A 154 -23.03 2.20 9.59
N LEU A 155 -21.78 2.66 9.44
CA LEU A 155 -21.38 4.06 9.45
C LEU A 155 -20.64 4.39 8.16
N THR A 156 -21.38 4.90 7.16
CA THR A 156 -20.85 5.27 5.85
C THR A 156 -21.53 6.55 5.36
N GLY A 157 -20.87 7.30 4.48
CA GLY A 157 -21.38 8.50 3.85
C GLY A 157 -20.75 8.74 2.49
N ASP A 158 -21.01 9.90 1.90
CA ASP A 158 -20.42 10.26 0.63
C ASP A 158 -18.91 10.42 0.76
N ILE A 159 -18.16 9.56 0.06
CA ILE A 159 -16.70 9.59 0.07
C ILE A 159 -16.13 10.84 -0.62
N PHE A 160 -16.91 11.51 -1.46
CA PHE A 160 -16.49 12.73 -2.16
C PHE A 160 -16.52 13.98 -1.25
N GLU A 161 -17.19 13.91 -0.10
CA GLU A 161 -17.16 14.94 0.94
C GLU A 161 -15.97 14.79 1.90
N GLN A 162 -15.18 13.71 1.77
CA GLN A 162 -14.03 13.50 2.63
C GLN A 162 -12.84 14.35 2.16
N HIS A 163 -12.46 15.32 3.01
CA HIS A 163 -11.33 16.23 2.75
C HIS A 163 -10.08 15.87 3.54
N ALA A 164 -10.20 15.21 4.70
CA ALA A 164 -9.07 14.84 5.52
C ALA A 164 -8.34 13.61 4.97
N LEU A 165 -7.01 13.64 5.00
CA LEU A 165 -6.16 12.50 4.71
C LEU A 165 -5.76 11.82 6.01
N LEU A 166 -6.18 10.57 6.20
CA LEU A 166 -5.71 9.74 7.31
C LEU A 166 -4.37 9.12 6.92
N SER A 167 -3.32 9.48 7.61
CA SER A 167 -1.98 8.97 7.36
C SER A 167 -1.18 8.84 8.64
N ALA A 168 -0.44 7.75 8.73
CA ALA A 168 0.70 7.59 9.62
C ALA A 168 1.76 6.75 8.93
N PRO A 169 3.03 6.86 9.31
CA PRO A 169 4.07 5.98 8.81
C PRO A 169 3.77 4.53 9.14
N VAL A 170 3.89 3.65 8.14
CA VAL A 170 3.80 2.21 8.35
C VAL A 170 5.15 1.73 8.87
N LEU A 171 5.21 1.47 10.17
CA LEU A 171 6.41 0.99 10.84
C LEU A 171 6.48 -0.55 10.93
N GLY A 172 5.42 -1.23 10.46
CA GLY A 172 5.21 -2.68 10.57
C GLY A 172 4.63 -3.12 11.90
N GLY A 173 3.96 -4.28 11.90
CA GLY A 173 3.55 -4.93 13.15
C GLY A 173 4.75 -5.09 14.07
N GLU A 174 4.63 -4.67 15.32
CA GLU A 174 5.71 -4.58 16.31
C GLU A 174 6.79 -3.50 16.05
N GLY A 175 6.55 -2.51 15.18
CA GLY A 175 7.51 -1.43 14.89
C GLY A 175 8.73 -1.87 14.08
N ASN A 176 8.61 -2.90 13.25
CA ASN A 176 9.73 -3.69 12.77
C ASN A 176 10.12 -3.55 11.29
N HIS A 177 9.47 -2.70 10.47
CA HIS A 177 9.98 -2.47 9.11
C HIS A 177 11.21 -1.58 9.12
N THR A 178 12.29 -2.06 8.50
CA THR A 178 13.52 -1.29 8.31
C THR A 178 13.29 -0.03 7.46
N ARG A 179 12.28 -0.07 6.58
CA ARG A 179 11.94 1.00 5.63
C ARG A 179 10.49 1.42 5.82
N PRO A 180 10.21 2.45 6.64
CA PRO A 180 8.87 2.95 6.83
C PRO A 180 8.27 3.48 5.52
N THR A 181 6.98 3.26 5.35
CA THR A 181 6.20 3.80 4.23
C THR A 181 5.33 4.94 4.74
N LEU A 182 5.45 6.11 4.14
CA LEU A 182 4.63 7.28 4.42
C LEU A 182 3.65 7.53 3.26
N LYS A 183 2.36 7.44 3.53
CA LYS A 183 1.32 7.81 2.57
C LYS A 183 1.16 9.33 2.56
N ILE A 184 1.50 9.97 1.45
CA ILE A 184 1.45 11.43 1.29
C ILE A 184 0.26 11.90 0.42
N GLN A 185 -0.43 10.95 -0.25
CA GLN A 185 -1.55 11.23 -1.14
C GLN A 185 -2.57 10.09 -1.06
N ASP A 186 -3.87 10.39 -1.13
CA ASP A 186 -4.97 9.41 -1.13
C ASP A 186 -6.08 9.86 -2.08
N GLY A 187 -6.92 8.90 -2.51
CA GLY A 187 -7.94 9.16 -3.52
C GLY A 187 -7.38 9.33 -4.93
N CYS A 188 -8.26 9.47 -5.93
CA CYS A 188 -7.83 9.61 -7.33
C CYS A 188 -8.93 10.25 -8.17
N ASP A 189 -8.59 11.26 -8.97
CA ASP A 189 -9.50 11.93 -9.89
C ASP A 189 -9.56 11.27 -11.28
N SER A 190 -8.67 10.30 -11.55
CA SER A 190 -8.69 9.52 -12.79
C SER A 190 -9.96 8.68 -12.89
N ARG A 191 -10.51 8.58 -14.10
CA ARG A 191 -11.75 7.87 -14.40
C ARG A 191 -11.49 6.61 -15.22
N CYS A 192 -10.45 5.85 -14.87
CA CYS A 192 -10.16 4.57 -15.52
C CYS A 192 -11.37 3.66 -15.46
N SER A 193 -11.76 3.08 -16.61
CA SER A 193 -13.05 2.40 -16.77
C SER A 193 -13.23 1.16 -15.89
N TYR A 194 -12.14 0.58 -15.41
CA TYR A 194 -12.11 -0.61 -14.56
C TYR A 194 -11.92 -0.33 -13.07
N CYS A 195 -11.59 0.92 -12.71
CA CYS A 195 -11.09 1.25 -11.37
C CYS A 195 -12.23 1.68 -10.42
N VAL A 196 -12.26 1.05 -9.25
CA VAL A 196 -13.22 1.34 -8.19
C VAL A 196 -12.70 2.42 -7.22
N ILE A 197 -11.42 2.77 -7.27
CA ILE A 197 -10.77 3.64 -6.30
C ILE A 197 -11.45 4.99 -6.12
N PRO A 198 -11.86 5.73 -7.17
CA PRO A 198 -12.56 7.02 -6.97
C PRO A 198 -13.84 6.88 -6.13
N PHE A 199 -14.53 5.75 -6.24
CA PHE A 199 -15.79 5.50 -5.53
C PHE A 199 -15.62 5.02 -4.08
N VAL A 200 -14.43 4.57 -3.73
CA VAL A 200 -14.16 4.03 -2.38
C VAL A 200 -13.15 4.86 -1.59
N ARG A 201 -12.38 5.74 -2.26
CA ARG A 201 -11.39 6.62 -1.62
C ARG A 201 -11.62 8.11 -1.92
N GLY A 202 -12.55 8.43 -2.83
CA GLY A 202 -12.89 9.80 -3.19
C GLY A 202 -11.85 10.51 -4.07
N LYS A 203 -11.93 11.85 -4.04
CA LYS A 203 -11.02 12.73 -4.79
C LYS A 203 -9.58 12.64 -4.29
N SER A 204 -8.64 13.06 -5.14
CA SER A 204 -7.24 13.22 -4.76
C SER A 204 -7.11 14.19 -3.58
N ARG A 205 -6.37 13.79 -2.56
CA ARG A 205 -6.06 14.58 -1.36
C ARG A 205 -4.61 14.38 -1.00
N SER A 206 -3.93 15.46 -0.69
CA SER A 206 -2.50 15.49 -0.42
C SER A 206 -2.22 15.90 1.03
N LEU A 207 -1.22 15.27 1.63
CA LEU A 207 -0.70 15.73 2.91
C LEU A 207 0.10 17.03 2.69
N PRO A 208 -0.12 18.09 3.47
CA PRO A 208 0.63 19.33 3.31
C PRO A 208 2.14 19.11 3.38
N PRO A 209 2.96 19.80 2.56
CA PRO A 209 4.43 19.59 2.54
C PRO A 209 5.11 19.71 3.90
N ALA A 210 4.67 20.65 4.72
CA ALA A 210 5.21 20.83 6.07
C ALA A 210 4.96 19.61 6.98
N GLU A 211 3.83 18.90 6.77
CA GLU A 211 3.53 17.68 7.51
C GLU A 211 4.35 16.50 7.01
N VAL A 212 4.51 16.37 5.68
CA VAL A 212 5.39 15.36 5.08
C VAL A 212 6.81 15.48 5.61
N ILE A 213 7.37 16.69 5.60
CA ILE A 213 8.71 16.99 6.09
C ILE A 213 8.83 16.64 7.57
N ARG A 214 7.88 17.08 8.40
CA ARG A 214 7.84 16.80 9.84
C ARG A 214 7.81 15.29 10.13
N GLU A 215 7.00 14.54 9.42
CA GLU A 215 6.94 13.08 9.61
C GLU A 215 8.25 12.40 9.17
N ILE A 216 8.88 12.83 8.06
CA ILE A 216 10.19 12.31 7.64
C ILE A 216 11.27 12.66 8.66
N GLN A 217 11.30 13.87 9.19
CA GLN A 217 12.23 14.27 10.24
C GLN A 217 12.06 13.40 11.49
N ARG A 218 10.83 13.14 11.93
CA ARG A 218 10.54 12.22 13.04
C ARG A 218 11.08 10.81 12.79
N LEU A 219 10.92 10.29 11.59
CA LEU A 219 11.39 8.97 11.21
C LEU A 219 12.93 8.88 11.18
N THR A 220 13.61 9.94 10.80
CA THR A 220 15.08 9.97 10.61
C THR A 220 15.87 10.31 11.87
N VAL A 221 15.24 10.92 12.87
CA VAL A 221 15.90 11.26 14.15
C VAL A 221 15.81 10.14 15.20
N GLY A 222 14.98 9.11 14.95
CA GLY A 222 14.85 7.99 15.90
C GLY A 222 14.18 8.41 17.22
N GLN A 223 13.00 8.99 17.14
CA GLN A 223 12.26 9.35 18.35
C GLN A 223 11.80 8.09 19.08
N THR A 224 12.02 8.09 20.39
CA THR A 224 11.30 7.23 21.31
C THR A 224 9.82 7.57 21.17
N LEU A 225 9.03 6.65 20.59
CA LEU A 225 7.58 6.74 20.71
C LEU A 225 7.28 6.56 22.19
N LEU A 226 7.09 7.67 22.88
CA LEU A 226 6.61 7.69 24.24
C LEU A 226 5.15 7.23 24.22
N SER A 227 4.94 5.93 24.28
CA SER A 227 3.72 5.42 24.89
C SER A 227 3.93 5.57 26.38
N VAL A 228 3.21 6.50 26.98
CA VAL A 228 3.30 6.88 28.40
C VAL A 228 2.96 5.69 29.33
N HIS A 229 2.60 4.51 28.81
CA HIS A 229 2.02 3.41 29.56
C HIS A 229 2.60 2.01 29.29
N SER A 230 3.74 1.87 28.60
CA SER A 230 4.39 0.56 28.53
C SER A 230 5.86 0.65 28.94
N GLU A 231 6.26 -0.19 29.90
CA GLU A 231 7.65 -0.32 30.40
C GLU A 231 8.66 -0.81 29.34
N SER A 232 8.23 -1.05 28.11
CA SER A 232 9.10 -1.31 26.97
C SER A 232 9.13 -0.10 26.03
N SER A 233 9.91 0.91 26.37
CA SER A 233 10.33 1.97 25.45
C SER A 233 11.13 1.35 24.30
N ARG A 234 10.44 0.90 23.25
CA ARG A 234 11.10 0.41 22.03
C ARG A 234 11.66 1.62 21.29
N ARG A 235 12.95 1.87 21.42
CA ARG A 235 13.67 2.83 20.57
C ARG A 235 13.61 2.32 19.14
N SER A 236 12.83 2.98 18.29
CA SER A 236 12.91 2.71 16.85
C SER A 236 14.25 3.27 16.35
N LEU A 237 15.00 2.46 15.60
CA LEU A 237 16.21 2.94 14.92
C LEU A 237 15.81 4.04 13.93
N PRO A 238 16.61 5.11 13.79
CA PRO A 238 16.39 6.13 12.77
C PRO A 238 16.24 5.50 11.39
N ALA A 239 15.19 5.84 10.67
CA ALA A 239 14.99 5.30 9.33
C ALA A 239 16.01 5.90 8.37
N ARG A 240 16.76 5.07 7.67
CA ARG A 240 17.71 5.50 6.63
C ARG A 240 17.07 5.62 5.25
N GLU A 241 16.06 4.80 4.97
CA GLU A 241 15.25 4.89 3.75
C GLU A 241 13.78 5.10 4.13
N VAL A 242 13.11 6.05 3.47
CA VAL A 242 11.66 6.28 3.58
C VAL A 242 11.01 6.06 2.22
N VAL A 243 9.91 5.31 2.20
CA VAL A 243 9.13 5.05 0.99
C VAL A 243 7.94 6.01 0.95
N LEU A 244 7.89 6.89 -0.05
CA LEU A 244 6.71 7.72 -0.32
C LEU A 244 5.67 6.91 -1.07
N SER A 245 4.43 6.95 -0.60
CA SER A 245 3.32 6.19 -1.16
C SER A 245 2.08 7.05 -1.36
N GLY A 246 1.29 6.70 -2.35
CA GLY A 246 0.00 7.32 -2.66
C GLY A 246 -0.81 6.41 -3.58
N ILE A 247 -2.04 6.79 -3.84
CA ILE A 247 -2.89 6.16 -4.87
C ILE A 247 -2.46 6.64 -6.26
N ASN A 248 -2.12 7.92 -6.38
CA ASN A 248 -1.62 8.54 -7.60
C ASN A 248 -0.68 9.70 -7.21
N LEU A 249 0.60 9.39 -7.00
CA LEU A 249 1.60 10.37 -6.53
C LEU A 249 1.81 11.54 -7.49
N GLY A 250 1.66 11.33 -8.79
CA GLY A 250 1.79 12.41 -9.78
C GLY A 250 0.70 13.47 -9.69
N THR A 251 -0.38 13.22 -8.93
CA THR A 251 -1.39 14.24 -8.65
C THR A 251 -1.20 14.93 -7.30
N TYR A 252 -0.11 14.62 -6.58
CA TYR A 252 0.18 15.26 -5.30
C TYR A 252 0.19 16.78 -5.42
N GLY A 253 -0.44 17.42 -4.44
CA GLY A 253 -0.43 18.87 -4.26
C GLY A 253 -1.36 19.66 -5.20
N ARG A 254 -2.03 18.99 -6.15
CA ARG A 254 -3.01 19.67 -7.05
C ARG A 254 -4.23 20.19 -6.30
N ASP A 255 -4.56 19.59 -5.17
CA ASP A 255 -5.66 19.96 -4.27
C ASP A 255 -5.26 20.99 -3.20
N LEU A 256 -3.97 21.27 -3.05
CA LEU A 256 -3.46 22.22 -2.06
C LEU A 256 -3.59 23.68 -2.54
N SER A 257 -3.64 24.60 -1.58
CA SER A 257 -3.65 26.04 -1.83
C SER A 257 -2.57 26.73 -0.98
N PRO A 258 -1.50 27.26 -1.58
CA PRO A 258 -1.19 27.22 -3.02
C PRO A 258 -0.89 25.80 -3.51
N ARG A 259 -1.09 25.57 -4.83
CA ARG A 259 -0.74 24.31 -5.47
C ARG A 259 0.75 24.04 -5.35
N VAL A 260 1.11 22.76 -5.17
CA VAL A 260 2.50 22.29 -5.04
C VAL A 260 2.73 21.18 -6.07
N GLU A 261 3.81 21.25 -6.82
CA GLU A 261 4.19 20.16 -7.71
C GLU A 261 4.94 19.05 -6.93
N PHE A 262 4.87 17.82 -7.42
CA PHE A 262 5.49 16.68 -6.73
C PHE A 262 7.02 16.82 -6.66
N GLU A 263 7.64 17.32 -7.73
CA GLU A 263 9.07 17.61 -7.79
C GLU A 263 9.51 18.66 -6.75
N ASP A 264 8.68 19.67 -6.49
CA ASP A 264 8.97 20.68 -5.47
C ASP A 264 8.92 20.10 -4.06
N LEU A 265 7.96 19.19 -3.81
CA LEU A 265 7.96 18.44 -2.57
C LEU A 265 9.26 17.63 -2.40
N LEU A 266 9.70 16.93 -3.44
CA LEU A 266 10.94 16.14 -3.38
C LEU A 266 12.16 17.02 -3.12
N ARG A 267 12.29 18.18 -3.80
CA ARG A 267 13.36 19.16 -3.54
C ARG A 267 13.34 19.64 -2.09
N ARG A 268 12.17 19.95 -1.56
CA ARG A 268 12.01 20.35 -0.16
C ARG A 268 12.41 19.25 0.81
N ILE A 269 11.99 18.00 0.58
CA ILE A 269 12.38 16.87 1.43
C ILE A 269 13.91 16.72 1.42
N LEU A 270 14.55 16.81 0.26
CA LEU A 270 16.01 16.71 0.13
C LEU A 270 16.73 17.86 0.84
N GLY A 271 16.18 19.08 0.82
CA GLY A 271 16.77 20.26 1.45
C GLY A 271 16.50 20.36 2.96
N GLU A 272 15.31 19.94 3.40
CA GLU A 272 14.83 20.18 4.76
C GLU A 272 14.93 18.95 5.69
N THR A 273 15.37 17.78 5.17
CA THR A 273 15.50 16.55 5.97
C THR A 273 16.86 15.88 5.78
N SER A 274 17.25 15.05 6.74
CA SER A 274 18.46 14.23 6.69
C SER A 274 18.21 12.81 6.17
N VAL A 275 17.06 12.53 5.54
CA VAL A 275 16.78 11.19 5.00
C VAL A 275 17.86 10.77 4.02
N GLU A 276 18.46 9.61 4.24
CA GLU A 276 19.57 9.14 3.42
C GLU A 276 19.10 8.59 2.06
N ARG A 277 17.86 8.05 2.00
CA ARG A 277 17.24 7.59 0.76
C ARG A 277 15.72 7.75 0.77
N LEU A 278 15.21 8.35 -0.29
CA LEU A 278 13.79 8.31 -0.65
C LEU A 278 13.54 7.24 -1.69
N ARG A 279 12.44 6.52 -1.56
CA ARG A 279 11.93 5.64 -2.60
C ARG A 279 10.50 6.04 -2.96
N ILE A 280 10.22 6.15 -4.25
CA ILE A 280 8.89 6.44 -4.76
C ILE A 280 8.18 5.12 -5.06
N SER A 281 6.94 4.94 -4.61
CA SER A 281 6.24 3.67 -4.77
C SER A 281 5.79 3.42 -6.21
N SER A 282 5.01 4.32 -6.76
CA SER A 282 4.47 4.22 -8.12
C SER A 282 4.14 5.62 -8.62
N ILE A 283 4.35 5.86 -9.91
CA ILE A 283 4.05 7.14 -10.58
C ILE A 283 3.43 6.87 -11.94
N GLU A 284 2.44 7.67 -12.33
CA GLU A 284 1.81 7.53 -13.64
C GLU A 284 2.79 7.93 -14.76
N PRO A 285 2.73 7.27 -15.94
CA PRO A 285 3.66 7.53 -17.04
C PRO A 285 3.68 9.00 -17.50
N LEU A 286 2.55 9.69 -17.41
CA LEU A 286 2.44 11.11 -17.80
C LEU A 286 3.11 12.05 -16.79
N ASP A 287 3.27 11.62 -15.55
CA ASP A 287 3.89 12.40 -14.48
C ASP A 287 5.40 12.10 -14.35
N VAL A 288 5.95 11.19 -15.17
CA VAL A 288 7.41 11.01 -15.31
C VAL A 288 7.93 12.02 -16.32
N THR A 289 8.19 13.24 -15.85
CA THR A 289 8.71 14.35 -16.63
C THR A 289 10.24 14.27 -16.78
N GLU A 290 10.83 15.03 -17.71
CA GLU A 290 12.29 15.18 -17.79
C GLU A 290 12.83 15.80 -16.51
N ASP A 291 12.15 16.84 -15.98
CA ASP A 291 12.52 17.50 -14.72
C ASP A 291 12.55 16.53 -13.53
N LEU A 292 11.59 15.60 -13.47
CA LEU A 292 11.59 14.57 -12.43
C LEU A 292 12.79 13.61 -12.59
N VAL A 293 13.07 13.17 -13.81
CA VAL A 293 14.19 12.26 -14.10
C VAL A 293 15.53 12.95 -13.82
N ASP A 294 15.66 14.24 -14.18
CA ASP A 294 16.83 15.06 -13.89
C ASP A 294 17.01 15.30 -12.38
N LEU A 295 15.91 15.50 -11.64
CA LEU A 295 15.97 15.57 -10.17
C LEU A 295 16.51 14.27 -9.57
N PHE A 296 16.07 13.11 -10.05
CA PHE A 296 16.62 11.82 -9.62
C PHE A 296 18.12 11.70 -9.96
N ALA A 297 18.55 12.21 -11.12
CA ALA A 297 19.95 12.18 -11.55
C ALA A 297 20.84 13.15 -10.75
N SER A 298 20.27 14.21 -10.18
CA SER A 298 21.01 15.23 -9.41
C SER A 298 21.46 14.77 -8.03
N THR A 299 20.97 13.59 -7.53
CA THR A 299 21.24 13.12 -6.17
C THR A 299 21.23 11.60 -6.07
N ASP A 300 22.08 11.06 -5.22
CA ASP A 300 22.08 9.63 -4.84
C ASP A 300 21.07 9.31 -3.71
N ARG A 301 20.42 10.33 -3.16
CA ARG A 301 19.42 10.20 -2.10
C ARG A 301 18.03 9.79 -2.59
N ILE A 302 17.81 9.66 -3.90
CA ILE A 302 16.58 9.07 -4.46
C ILE A 302 16.93 7.70 -5.04
N ALA A 303 16.13 6.69 -4.71
CA ALA A 303 16.35 5.33 -5.18
C ALA A 303 16.12 5.22 -6.69
N GLN A 304 17.05 4.58 -7.40
CA GLN A 304 16.96 4.34 -8.85
C GLN A 304 15.95 3.21 -9.15
N HIS A 305 14.70 3.48 -8.83
CA HIS A 305 13.59 2.55 -8.94
C HIS A 305 12.36 3.30 -9.43
N PHE A 306 11.88 2.94 -10.61
CA PHE A 306 10.71 3.51 -11.25
C PHE A 306 9.66 2.42 -11.43
N HIS A 307 8.47 2.63 -10.90
CA HIS A 307 7.33 1.77 -11.11
C HIS A 307 6.22 2.55 -11.78
N MET A 308 5.88 2.18 -13.01
CA MET A 308 4.89 2.86 -13.84
C MET A 308 3.80 1.88 -14.28
N PRO A 309 2.50 2.13 -14.04
CA PRO A 309 1.44 1.24 -14.50
C PRO A 309 1.26 1.35 -16.02
N LEU A 310 1.63 0.28 -16.75
CA LEU A 310 1.44 0.15 -18.21
C LEU A 310 0.01 -0.24 -18.56
N GLN A 311 -0.58 -1.15 -17.83
CA GLN A 311 -1.87 -1.81 -18.03
C GLN A 311 -1.98 -2.64 -19.33
N SER A 312 -1.70 -2.07 -20.50
CA SER A 312 -1.67 -2.69 -21.82
C SER A 312 -0.75 -1.90 -22.76
N ALA A 313 -0.23 -2.51 -23.81
CA ALA A 313 0.46 -1.81 -24.88
C ALA A 313 -0.36 -1.72 -26.18
N SER A 314 -1.64 -2.09 -26.16
CA SER A 314 -2.57 -1.81 -27.22
C SER A 314 -3.25 -0.46 -26.98
N ASP A 315 -3.07 0.51 -27.88
CA ASP A 315 -3.71 1.82 -27.78
C ASP A 315 -5.23 1.73 -27.77
N ARG A 316 -5.79 0.74 -28.46
CA ARG A 316 -7.23 0.46 -28.47
C ARG A 316 -7.72 0.04 -27.08
N ILE A 317 -6.98 -0.82 -26.40
CA ILE A 317 -7.31 -1.26 -25.05
C ILE A 317 -7.06 -0.13 -24.03
N LEU A 318 -5.96 0.62 -24.15
CA LEU A 318 -5.70 1.79 -23.32
C LEU A 318 -6.84 2.82 -23.42
N ALA A 319 -7.33 3.10 -24.63
CA ALA A 319 -8.48 3.98 -24.84
C ALA A 319 -9.76 3.44 -24.17
N ALA A 320 -10.04 2.13 -24.31
CA ALA A 320 -11.19 1.48 -23.64
C ALA A 320 -11.04 1.46 -22.10
N MET A 321 -9.83 1.42 -21.59
CA MET A 321 -9.49 1.56 -20.18
C MET A 321 -9.60 3.01 -19.68
N HIS A 322 -9.80 3.98 -20.55
CA HIS A 322 -9.72 5.43 -20.27
C HIS A 322 -8.33 5.84 -19.73
N ARG A 323 -7.27 5.28 -20.32
CA ARG A 323 -5.90 5.72 -20.05
C ARG A 323 -5.53 6.87 -21.00
N TRP A 324 -4.90 7.91 -20.45
CA TRP A 324 -4.63 9.16 -21.16
C TRP A 324 -3.32 9.17 -21.96
N TYR A 325 -2.59 8.04 -21.95
CA TYR A 325 -1.37 7.84 -22.72
C TYR A 325 -1.54 6.74 -23.78
N ARG A 326 -0.64 6.72 -24.74
CA ARG A 326 -0.46 5.68 -25.75
C ARG A 326 0.80 4.88 -25.45
N ALA A 327 0.92 3.70 -26.03
CA ALA A 327 2.08 2.82 -25.88
C ALA A 327 3.40 3.54 -26.23
N GLU A 328 3.42 4.35 -27.29
CA GLU A 328 4.60 5.11 -27.69
C GLU A 328 5.03 6.16 -26.63
N HIS A 329 4.08 6.87 -26.02
CA HIS A 329 4.40 7.84 -24.96
C HIS A 329 5.00 7.12 -23.75
N TYR A 330 4.49 5.94 -23.44
CA TYR A 330 5.03 5.11 -22.36
C TYR A 330 6.45 4.64 -22.69
N ALA A 331 6.70 4.16 -23.93
CA ALA A 331 8.04 3.74 -24.37
C ALA A 331 9.07 4.84 -24.20
N ARG A 332 8.77 6.06 -24.63
CA ARG A 332 9.66 7.22 -24.49
C ARG A 332 10.04 7.50 -23.04
N ARG A 333 9.12 7.27 -22.06
CA ARG A 333 9.44 7.44 -20.63
C ARG A 333 10.37 6.34 -20.12
N VAL A 334 10.17 5.10 -20.57
CA VAL A 334 11.08 4.00 -20.24
C VAL A 334 12.47 4.24 -20.84
N GLU A 335 12.55 4.69 -22.08
CA GLU A 335 13.78 4.99 -22.78
C GLU A 335 14.52 6.17 -22.09
N LEU A 336 13.83 7.26 -21.75
CA LEU A 336 14.38 8.40 -21.02
C LEU A 336 14.99 7.95 -19.66
N ILE A 337 14.27 7.11 -18.90
CA ILE A 337 14.80 6.58 -17.64
C ILE A 337 16.04 5.73 -17.90
N HIS A 338 15.99 4.84 -18.89
CA HIS A 338 17.09 3.94 -19.18
C HIS A 338 18.34 4.66 -19.66
N GLU A 339 18.20 5.71 -20.47
CA GLU A 339 19.31 6.56 -20.91
C GLU A 339 20.02 7.26 -19.75
N ARG A 340 19.23 7.78 -18.77
CA ARG A 340 19.80 8.45 -17.59
C ARG A 340 20.30 7.46 -16.53
N PHE A 341 19.66 6.31 -16.43
CA PHE A 341 19.92 5.27 -15.41
C PHE A 341 19.94 3.87 -16.04
N PRO A 342 21.01 3.46 -16.72
CA PRO A 342 21.06 2.16 -17.39
C PRO A 342 20.89 0.95 -16.47
N HIS A 343 21.03 1.16 -15.15
CA HIS A 343 20.94 0.12 -14.13
C HIS A 343 19.77 0.33 -13.14
N ALA A 344 18.86 1.25 -13.44
CA ALA A 344 17.65 1.44 -12.64
C ALA A 344 16.71 0.24 -12.75
N ALA A 345 15.96 -0.01 -11.70
CA ALA A 345 14.81 -0.89 -11.80
C ALA A 345 13.64 -0.16 -12.45
N ILE A 346 13.09 -0.74 -13.51
CA ILE A 346 11.91 -0.24 -14.21
C ILE A 346 10.84 -1.34 -14.17
N GLY A 347 9.82 -1.11 -13.35
CA GLY A 347 8.72 -2.03 -13.16
C GLY A 347 7.41 -1.54 -13.78
N ALA A 348 6.52 -2.46 -14.12
CA ALA A 348 5.20 -2.14 -14.65
C ALA A 348 4.09 -3.03 -14.10
N ASP A 349 2.90 -2.43 -13.94
CA ASP A 349 1.66 -3.17 -13.77
C ASP A 349 1.06 -3.48 -15.13
N VAL A 350 0.69 -4.73 -15.40
CA VAL A 350 0.09 -5.17 -16.65
C VAL A 350 -1.19 -5.94 -16.36
N MET A 351 -2.27 -5.57 -17.04
CA MET A 351 -3.58 -6.22 -16.91
C MET A 351 -3.87 -7.08 -18.12
N THR A 352 -4.34 -8.31 -17.89
CA THR A 352 -4.78 -9.24 -18.93
C THR A 352 -6.26 -9.56 -18.78
N GLY A 353 -6.94 -9.76 -19.89
CA GLY A 353 -8.35 -10.14 -19.91
C GLY A 353 -9.32 -8.98 -19.74
N PHE A 354 -8.88 -7.75 -20.03
CA PHE A 354 -9.80 -6.62 -20.12
C PHE A 354 -10.87 -6.90 -21.18
N PRO A 355 -12.16 -6.57 -20.95
CA PRO A 355 -13.22 -6.85 -21.92
C PRO A 355 -12.91 -6.31 -23.32
N GLY A 356 -12.97 -7.17 -24.33
CA GLY A 356 -12.64 -6.84 -25.69
C GLY A 356 -11.15 -6.97 -26.08
N GLU A 357 -10.27 -7.40 -25.17
CA GLU A 357 -8.87 -7.69 -25.49
C GLU A 357 -8.77 -8.89 -26.44
N THR A 358 -8.19 -8.70 -27.63
CA THR A 358 -7.96 -9.73 -28.66
C THR A 358 -6.61 -10.43 -28.48
N GLU A 359 -6.32 -11.44 -29.32
CA GLU A 359 -4.98 -12.05 -29.36
C GLU A 359 -3.93 -11.07 -29.89
N ASP A 360 -4.30 -10.23 -30.86
CA ASP A 360 -3.39 -9.20 -31.39
C ASP A 360 -3.01 -8.15 -30.34
N ASP A 361 -3.98 -7.73 -29.48
CA ASP A 361 -3.70 -6.80 -28.39
C ASP A 361 -2.73 -7.40 -27.36
N HIS A 362 -2.93 -8.70 -27.06
CA HIS A 362 -2.05 -9.43 -26.16
C HIS A 362 -0.65 -9.61 -26.76
N ALA A 363 -0.57 -10.00 -28.03
CA ALA A 363 0.71 -10.14 -28.75
C ALA A 363 1.47 -8.80 -28.82
N ALA A 364 0.75 -7.70 -29.11
CA ALA A 364 1.33 -6.37 -29.10
C ALA A 364 1.91 -6.00 -27.72
N THR A 365 1.20 -6.39 -26.63
CA THR A 365 1.68 -6.13 -25.25
C THR A 365 2.92 -6.96 -24.92
N LEU A 366 2.97 -8.22 -25.33
CA LEU A 366 4.15 -9.07 -25.16
C LEU A 366 5.37 -8.51 -25.90
N ALA A 367 5.22 -8.21 -27.21
CA ALA A 367 6.29 -7.66 -28.03
C ALA A 367 6.80 -6.31 -27.50
N PHE A 368 5.91 -5.46 -27.00
CA PHE A 368 6.26 -4.18 -26.40
C PHE A 368 7.12 -4.36 -25.14
N ILE A 369 6.73 -5.27 -24.24
CA ILE A 369 7.46 -5.56 -23.01
C ILE A 369 8.80 -6.21 -23.33
N GLU A 370 8.85 -7.12 -24.32
CA GLU A 370 10.08 -7.78 -24.73
C GLU A 370 11.13 -6.77 -25.22
N ARG A 371 10.72 -5.80 -26.04
CA ARG A 371 11.60 -4.76 -26.60
C ARG A 371 12.19 -3.80 -25.57
N LEU A 372 11.41 -3.42 -24.54
CA LEU A 372 11.81 -2.37 -23.60
C LEU A 372 12.56 -2.93 -22.38
N PRO A 373 13.42 -2.14 -21.73
CA PRO A 373 14.28 -2.56 -20.61
C PRO A 373 13.51 -2.65 -19.27
N PHE A 374 12.38 -3.34 -19.24
CA PHE A 374 11.72 -3.67 -17.99
C PHE A 374 12.55 -4.63 -17.17
N THR A 375 12.48 -4.48 -15.85
CA THR A 375 13.23 -5.33 -14.91
C THR A 375 12.32 -6.23 -14.08
N TYR A 376 11.02 -5.93 -13.99
CA TYR A 376 10.01 -6.77 -13.38
C TYR A 376 8.59 -6.35 -13.81
N LEU A 377 7.65 -7.28 -13.68
CA LEU A 377 6.23 -7.03 -13.98
C LEU A 377 5.34 -7.49 -12.81
N HIS A 378 4.31 -6.72 -12.54
CA HIS A 378 3.15 -7.15 -11.77
C HIS A 378 2.00 -7.45 -12.72
N VAL A 379 1.66 -8.71 -12.88
CA VAL A 379 0.62 -9.18 -13.81
C VAL A 379 -0.68 -9.45 -13.08
N PHE A 380 -1.71 -8.70 -13.45
CA PHE A 380 -3.05 -8.80 -12.88
C PHE A 380 -4.05 -9.32 -13.92
N SER A 381 -4.95 -10.18 -13.50
CA SER A 381 -6.12 -10.51 -14.30
C SER A 381 -7.22 -9.49 -14.08
N PHE A 382 -7.91 -9.08 -15.14
CA PHE A 382 -9.08 -8.21 -15.01
C PHE A 382 -10.07 -8.81 -14.01
N SER A 383 -10.53 -7.99 -13.10
CA SER A 383 -11.53 -8.36 -12.10
C SER A 383 -12.73 -7.42 -12.23
N LYS A 384 -13.88 -7.96 -12.57
CA LYS A 384 -15.13 -7.21 -12.68
C LYS A 384 -15.47 -6.57 -11.33
N ARG A 385 -15.54 -5.22 -11.29
CA ARG A 385 -15.93 -4.48 -10.10
C ARG A 385 -17.29 -3.82 -10.29
N PRO A 386 -18.29 -4.09 -9.44
CA PRO A 386 -19.58 -3.40 -9.50
C PRO A 386 -19.40 -1.87 -9.48
N GLY A 387 -20.20 -1.17 -10.26
CA GLY A 387 -20.14 0.29 -10.38
C GLY A 387 -19.13 0.83 -11.38
N THR A 388 -18.22 0.00 -11.93
CA THR A 388 -17.26 0.42 -12.96
C THR A 388 -17.82 0.27 -14.37
N LYS A 389 -17.39 1.16 -15.28
CA LYS A 389 -17.83 1.09 -16.70
C LYS A 389 -17.41 -0.22 -17.37
N ALA A 390 -16.19 -0.70 -17.09
CA ALA A 390 -15.70 -1.97 -17.65
C ALA A 390 -16.51 -3.19 -17.18
N ALA A 391 -17.19 -3.10 -16.04
CA ALA A 391 -18.09 -4.18 -15.58
C ALA A 391 -19.33 -4.37 -16.46
N LEU A 392 -19.71 -3.36 -17.23
CA LEU A 392 -20.87 -3.36 -18.11
C LEU A 392 -20.54 -3.81 -19.54
N LEU A 393 -19.26 -3.92 -19.90
CA LEU A 393 -18.84 -4.35 -21.23
C LEU A 393 -19.19 -5.81 -21.47
N SER A 394 -19.72 -6.11 -22.67
CA SER A 394 -20.23 -7.42 -23.06
C SER A 394 -19.13 -8.38 -23.54
N ASN A 395 -18.09 -7.86 -24.19
CA ASN A 395 -17.04 -8.66 -24.84
C ASN A 395 -16.04 -9.24 -23.82
N LYS A 396 -16.52 -10.16 -22.98
CA LYS A 396 -15.69 -10.79 -21.95
C LYS A 396 -14.68 -11.76 -22.56
N VAL A 397 -13.45 -11.68 -22.09
CA VAL A 397 -12.42 -12.68 -22.42
C VAL A 397 -12.65 -13.95 -21.60
N PRO A 398 -12.61 -15.15 -22.23
CA PRO A 398 -12.78 -16.41 -21.51
C PRO A 398 -11.71 -16.60 -20.41
N GLY A 399 -12.12 -17.16 -19.26
CA GLY A 399 -11.22 -17.33 -18.11
C GLY A 399 -9.98 -18.18 -18.40
N ALA A 400 -10.08 -19.19 -19.27
CA ALA A 400 -8.94 -19.99 -19.71
C ALA A 400 -7.92 -19.14 -20.48
N THR A 401 -8.39 -18.26 -21.37
CA THR A 401 -7.57 -17.32 -22.13
C THR A 401 -6.88 -16.33 -21.19
N ILE A 402 -7.60 -15.77 -20.21
CA ILE A 402 -7.00 -14.88 -19.20
C ILE A 402 -5.88 -15.57 -18.43
N LYS A 403 -6.10 -16.82 -18.00
CA LYS A 403 -5.08 -17.60 -17.27
C LYS A 403 -3.85 -17.89 -18.12
N ARG A 404 -4.04 -18.23 -19.42
CA ARG A 404 -2.94 -18.45 -20.37
C ARG A 404 -2.12 -17.17 -20.56
N ARG A 405 -2.77 -16.06 -20.92
CA ARG A 405 -2.13 -14.75 -21.13
C ARG A 405 -1.37 -14.27 -19.89
N ALA A 406 -1.98 -14.42 -18.71
CA ALA A 406 -1.33 -14.08 -17.44
C ALA A 406 -0.07 -14.92 -17.17
N ARG A 407 -0.06 -16.19 -17.59
CA ARG A 407 1.11 -17.07 -17.47
C ARG A 407 2.22 -16.63 -18.41
N GLU A 408 1.90 -16.31 -19.66
CA GLU A 408 2.86 -15.82 -20.66
C GLU A 408 3.52 -14.51 -20.21
N LEU A 409 2.74 -13.54 -19.75
CA LEU A 409 3.28 -12.29 -19.22
C LEU A 409 4.15 -12.48 -17.97
N ARG A 410 3.76 -13.39 -17.07
CA ARG A 410 4.59 -13.70 -15.89
C ARG A 410 5.91 -14.35 -16.27
N ALA A 411 5.87 -15.30 -17.22
CA ALA A 411 7.09 -15.94 -17.71
C ALA A 411 8.03 -14.92 -18.36
N LEU A 412 7.52 -13.98 -19.17
CA LEU A 412 8.30 -12.89 -19.73
C LEU A 412 8.86 -11.99 -18.62
N GLY A 413 8.05 -11.62 -17.60
CA GLY A 413 8.48 -10.83 -16.47
C GLY A 413 9.59 -11.51 -15.64
N GLU A 414 9.50 -12.82 -15.44
CA GLU A 414 10.54 -13.62 -14.78
C GLU A 414 11.84 -13.64 -15.58
N SER A 415 11.75 -13.83 -16.91
CA SER A 415 12.91 -13.76 -17.82
C SER A 415 13.60 -12.39 -17.76
N LYS A 416 12.83 -11.30 -17.81
CA LYS A 416 13.34 -9.92 -17.67
C LYS A 416 14.00 -9.70 -16.30
N SER A 417 13.39 -10.20 -15.23
CA SER A 417 13.96 -10.09 -13.88
C SER A 417 15.24 -10.90 -13.73
N ALA A 418 15.31 -12.09 -14.30
CA ALA A 418 16.53 -12.90 -14.31
C ALA A 418 17.67 -12.22 -15.09
N ALA A 419 17.37 -11.71 -16.29
CA ALA A 419 18.35 -10.98 -17.10
C ALA A 419 18.87 -9.73 -16.36
N PHE A 420 17.99 -8.99 -15.67
CA PHE A 420 18.40 -7.83 -14.88
C PHE A 420 19.26 -8.23 -13.68
N ARG A 421 18.93 -9.27 -12.94
CA ARG A 421 19.77 -9.79 -11.85
C ARG A 421 21.14 -10.24 -12.38
N HIS A 422 21.15 -11.01 -13.48
CA HIS A 422 22.39 -11.48 -14.08
C HIS A 422 23.32 -10.32 -14.49
N SER A 423 22.77 -9.24 -15.03
CA SER A 423 23.54 -8.04 -15.41
C SER A 423 24.20 -7.32 -14.23
N GLN A 424 23.88 -7.66 -13.00
CA GLN A 424 24.47 -7.07 -11.81
C GLN A 424 25.64 -7.88 -11.25
N ILE A 425 25.89 -9.10 -11.72
CA ILE A 425 27.03 -9.92 -11.29
C ILE A 425 28.34 -9.21 -11.64
N GLY A 426 29.27 -9.19 -10.70
CA GLY A 426 30.54 -8.45 -10.79
C GLY A 426 30.43 -6.95 -10.51
N ARG A 427 29.24 -6.42 -10.24
CA ARG A 427 29.05 -5.00 -9.89
C ARG A 427 29.01 -4.81 -8.38
N THR A 428 29.38 -3.62 -7.94
CA THR A 428 29.18 -3.17 -6.56
C THR A 428 27.83 -2.45 -6.46
N LEU A 429 26.98 -2.93 -5.56
CA LEU A 429 25.70 -2.32 -5.27
C LEU A 429 25.66 -1.76 -3.84
N ARG A 430 25.16 -0.54 -3.67
CA ARG A 430 24.86 0.01 -2.36
C ARG A 430 23.53 -0.54 -1.85
N VAL A 431 23.55 -1.22 -0.71
CA VAL A 431 22.40 -1.94 -0.16
C VAL A 431 22.11 -1.51 1.27
N LEU A 432 20.83 -1.56 1.64
CA LEU A 432 20.37 -1.41 3.02
C LEU A 432 20.08 -2.80 3.58
N THR A 433 20.73 -3.18 4.68
CA THR A 433 20.40 -4.43 5.39
C THR A 433 19.01 -4.34 6.01
N LEU A 434 18.25 -5.41 5.91
CA LEU A 434 16.88 -5.52 6.40
C LEU A 434 16.83 -6.39 7.66
N ARG A 435 15.75 -6.27 8.41
CA ARG A 435 15.45 -7.21 9.50
C ARG A 435 15.00 -8.56 8.92
N PRO A 436 15.24 -9.68 9.59
CA PRO A 436 14.84 -11.00 9.09
C PRO A 436 13.36 -11.14 8.73
N GLY A 437 12.47 -10.44 9.40
CA GLY A 437 11.02 -10.45 9.11
C GLY A 437 10.60 -9.62 7.88
N ASP A 438 11.46 -8.75 7.36
CA ASP A 438 11.18 -7.90 6.20
C ASP A 438 11.29 -8.63 4.84
N SER A 439 11.80 -9.85 4.83
CA SER A 439 11.91 -10.70 3.64
C SER A 439 11.03 -11.95 3.78
N ALA A 440 10.33 -12.30 2.69
CA ALA A 440 9.45 -13.48 2.66
C ALA A 440 10.21 -14.83 2.78
N ASP A 441 11.54 -14.80 2.87
CA ASP A 441 12.41 -15.98 2.83
C ASP A 441 13.21 -16.08 4.15
N SER A 442 12.49 -16.39 5.23
CA SER A 442 13.04 -16.48 6.60
C SER A 442 13.71 -17.84 6.92
N SER A 443 13.88 -18.72 5.92
CA SER A 443 14.29 -20.11 6.17
C SER A 443 15.79 -20.35 6.29
N GLN A 444 16.66 -19.34 6.13
CA GLN A 444 18.11 -19.53 6.23
C GLN A 444 18.71 -18.79 7.43
N GLN A 445 18.97 -19.55 8.48
CA GLN A 445 19.78 -19.14 9.64
C GLN A 445 21.20 -18.81 9.14
N ASN A 446 21.72 -17.64 9.52
CA ASN A 446 23.06 -17.10 9.21
C ASN A 446 23.23 -16.22 7.96
N THR A 447 22.15 -15.71 7.36
CA THR A 447 22.24 -14.71 6.29
C THR A 447 21.53 -13.42 6.65
N THR A 448 21.98 -12.28 6.10
CA THR A 448 21.31 -11.00 6.27
C THR A 448 20.60 -10.61 4.99
N PRO A 449 19.27 -10.41 4.99
CA PRO A 449 18.56 -9.86 3.84
C PRO A 449 18.92 -8.40 3.65
N ALA A 450 19.05 -7.97 2.39
CA ALA A 450 19.31 -6.58 2.05
C ALA A 450 18.55 -6.18 0.78
N LEU A 451 18.41 -4.86 0.57
CA LEU A 451 17.79 -4.30 -0.61
C LEU A 451 18.67 -3.22 -1.23
N SER A 452 18.94 -3.36 -2.54
CA SER A 452 19.74 -2.39 -3.28
C SER A 452 18.96 -1.10 -3.62
N THR A 453 19.70 -0.10 -4.07
CA THR A 453 19.13 1.16 -4.58
C THR A 453 18.16 0.90 -5.74
N ASN A 454 18.51 -0.02 -6.64
CA ASN A 454 17.73 -0.44 -7.79
C ASN A 454 16.79 -1.63 -7.50
N TYR A 455 16.29 -1.75 -6.26
CA TYR A 455 15.20 -2.63 -5.84
C TYR A 455 15.47 -4.14 -5.92
N LEU A 456 16.73 -4.57 -6.01
CA LEU A 456 17.09 -5.98 -6.00
C LEU A 456 17.24 -6.49 -4.56
N LYS A 457 16.70 -7.69 -4.32
CA LYS A 457 16.86 -8.41 -3.07
C LYS A 457 18.22 -9.06 -3.03
N LEU A 458 18.91 -8.96 -1.90
CA LEU A 458 20.20 -9.60 -1.68
C LEU A 458 20.15 -10.47 -0.43
N ARG A 459 21.03 -11.47 -0.42
CA ARG A 459 21.41 -12.25 0.76
C ARG A 459 22.91 -12.08 0.98
N LEU A 460 23.27 -11.62 2.16
CA LEU A 460 24.68 -11.50 2.56
C LEU A 460 25.04 -12.74 3.36
N SER A 461 26.21 -13.31 3.10
CA SER A 461 26.70 -14.55 3.69
C SER A 461 26.99 -14.48 5.19
N ARG A 462 27.00 -13.27 5.77
CA ARG A 462 27.25 -13.04 7.21
C ARG A 462 26.10 -12.26 7.84
N ILE A 463 26.01 -12.35 9.17
CA ILE A 463 25.07 -11.55 9.94
C ILE A 463 25.60 -10.12 10.05
N HIS A 464 24.80 -9.17 9.62
CA HIS A 464 25.05 -7.73 9.74
C HIS A 464 23.90 -7.09 10.54
N PRO A 465 24.19 -5.99 11.28
CA PRO A 465 23.13 -5.21 11.91
C PRO A 465 22.12 -4.74 10.86
N ALA A 466 20.83 -4.84 11.18
CA ALA A 466 19.78 -4.30 10.31
C ALA A 466 19.90 -2.77 10.20
N ASN A 467 19.33 -2.21 9.13
CA ASN A 467 19.32 -0.77 8.87
C ASN A 467 20.74 -0.19 8.71
N THR A 468 21.64 -0.93 8.06
CA THR A 468 23.03 -0.52 7.81
C THR A 468 23.28 -0.47 6.31
N TRP A 469 23.92 0.62 5.84
CA TRP A 469 24.40 0.70 4.46
C TRP A 469 25.68 -0.08 4.27
N LEU A 470 25.70 -0.89 3.23
CA LEU A 470 26.89 -1.64 2.79
C LEU A 470 27.04 -1.49 1.28
N ASP A 471 28.29 -1.42 0.85
CA ASP A 471 28.66 -1.60 -0.55
C ASP A 471 29.04 -3.07 -0.75
N VAL A 472 28.32 -3.75 -1.66
CA VAL A 472 28.36 -5.20 -1.81
C VAL A 472 28.78 -5.55 -3.24
N LEU A 473 29.86 -6.30 -3.40
CA LEU A 473 30.24 -6.91 -4.68
C LEU A 473 29.35 -8.14 -4.92
N ILE A 474 28.61 -8.12 -6.02
CA ILE A 474 27.70 -9.21 -6.38
C ILE A 474 28.48 -10.35 -7.00
N SER A 475 28.39 -11.54 -6.41
CA SER A 475 29.12 -12.74 -6.85
C SER A 475 28.25 -13.66 -7.71
N GLU A 476 26.99 -13.85 -7.34
CA GLU A 476 26.13 -14.83 -8.00
C GLU A 476 24.63 -14.53 -7.81
N GLU A 477 23.80 -15.30 -8.50
CA GLU A 477 22.34 -15.32 -8.36
C GLU A 477 21.90 -16.60 -7.65
N ALA A 478 21.06 -16.47 -6.60
CA ALA A 478 20.48 -17.58 -5.86
C ALA A 478 18.94 -17.46 -5.84
N GLY A 479 18.29 -18.11 -6.77
CA GLY A 479 16.86 -18.07 -6.99
C GLY A 479 16.39 -16.65 -7.39
N THR A 480 15.57 -15.99 -6.56
CA THR A 480 15.09 -14.63 -6.84
C THR A 480 15.92 -13.52 -6.17
N ALA A 481 17.02 -13.86 -5.52
CA ALA A 481 17.91 -12.94 -4.84
C ALA A 481 19.32 -13.00 -5.43
N LEU A 482 20.09 -11.93 -5.25
CA LEU A 482 21.53 -11.89 -5.51
C LEU A 482 22.29 -12.24 -4.23
N VAL A 483 23.47 -12.81 -4.39
CA VAL A 483 24.44 -13.07 -3.31
C VAL A 483 25.65 -12.19 -3.53
N GLY A 484 26.23 -11.68 -2.46
CA GLY A 484 27.43 -10.87 -2.55
C GLY A 484 28.09 -10.65 -1.19
N GLU A 485 29.31 -10.16 -1.25
CA GLU A 485 30.13 -9.88 -0.08
C GLU A 485 30.32 -8.37 0.09
N PRO A 486 30.16 -7.85 1.32
CA PRO A 486 30.50 -6.47 1.61
C PRO A 486 31.96 -6.17 1.29
N ILE A 487 32.19 -5.10 0.55
CA ILE A 487 33.52 -4.56 0.35
C ILE A 487 33.90 -3.82 1.64
N LEU A 488 34.95 -4.28 2.29
CA LEU A 488 35.52 -3.53 3.42
C LEU A 488 36.00 -2.19 2.86
N SER A 489 35.30 -1.12 3.14
CA SER A 489 35.87 0.21 2.96
C SER A 489 37.10 0.26 3.86
N CYS A 490 38.29 0.29 3.29
CA CYS A 490 39.49 0.76 3.99
C CYS A 490 39.19 2.21 4.40
N SER A 491 38.51 2.39 5.54
CA SER A 491 38.53 3.68 6.23
C SER A 491 39.98 3.94 6.56
N ALA A 492 40.57 4.83 5.80
CA ALA A 492 41.84 5.42 6.12
C ALA A 492 41.75 5.98 7.54
N SER A 493 42.14 5.19 8.53
CA SER A 493 42.64 5.67 9.81
C SER A 493 43.95 6.36 9.53
N LEU A 494 43.89 7.64 9.24
CA LEU A 494 45.07 8.48 9.28
C LEU A 494 44.65 9.89 9.72
N ARG A 495 44.91 10.08 11.02
CA ARG A 495 45.21 11.31 11.79
C ARG A 495 44.03 12.09 12.36
#